data_eca8c553f1c7c466a05e3db3d8fe23d4
#
_entry.id   eca8c553f1c7c466a05e3db3d8fe23d4
#
_cell.length_a   1.000
_cell.length_b   1.000
_cell.length_c   1.000
_cell.angle_alpha   90.00
_cell.angle_beta   90.00
_cell.angle_gamma   90.00
#
_symmetry.space_group_name_H-M   'P 1'
#
loop_
_entity.id
_entity.type
_entity.pdbx_description
1 polymer ?
#
loop_
_entity_poly.entity_id
_entity_poly.type
_entity_poly.pdbx_seq_one_letter_code
_entity_poly.pdbx_strand_id
1 'polypeptide(L)'
;ESYAGARSFYRLEKVIQDITGMQYFVPTHQGRAAEKVLFSAVCKAGDLVPNNCHFDTTRGNLEYMGVEAVDLVIAEGLQPALIYPFKGNIDLARAEAVLQKQGHRIPFGMITVTNNTGGGQPVSMANIRAYAALLKKYGKPFIMDVCRFSENAMFIKMREPGYENTPIRDIVKEMFSYADGATMSAKKDGMVNIGGFIV
;
A
#
# COMPACT_ATOMS: atom_id res chain seq x y z
N GLU A 1 21.18 -9.68 21.97
CA GLU A 1 20.21 -8.56 21.78
C GLU A 1 18.94 -8.98 21.03
N SER A 2 18.85 -10.17 20.48
CA SER A 2 17.76 -10.58 19.58
C SER A 2 16.49 -11.08 20.28
N TYR A 3 16.51 -11.20 21.60
CA TYR A 3 15.33 -11.55 22.38
C TYR A 3 14.56 -10.32 22.84
N ALA A 4 13.31 -10.50 23.22
CA ALA A 4 12.35 -9.46 23.56
C ALA A 4 12.97 -8.26 24.30
N GLY A 5 12.79 -7.05 23.77
CA GLY A 5 13.25 -5.83 24.41
C GLY A 5 14.62 -5.32 23.97
N ALA A 6 15.15 -5.77 22.83
CA ALA A 6 16.41 -5.24 22.29
C ALA A 6 16.31 -3.72 22.03
N ARG A 7 17.36 -2.97 22.43
CA ARG A 7 17.43 -1.51 22.20
C ARG A 7 17.32 -1.15 20.70
N SER A 8 17.88 -1.97 19.83
CA SER A 8 17.79 -1.80 18.37
C SER A 8 16.35 -1.91 17.87
N PHE A 9 15.55 -2.82 18.41
CA PHE A 9 14.14 -2.94 18.11
C PHE A 9 13.38 -1.64 18.43
N TYR A 10 13.48 -1.12 19.65
CA TYR A 10 12.79 0.09 20.05
C TYR A 10 13.23 1.33 19.26
N ARG A 11 14.51 1.39 18.86
CA ARG A 11 14.99 2.46 17.96
C ARG A 11 14.37 2.36 16.58
N LEU A 12 14.30 1.16 16.02
CA LEU A 12 13.66 0.92 14.72
C LEU A 12 12.18 1.26 14.77
N GLU A 13 11.45 0.73 15.76
CA GLU A 13 10.05 1.03 15.99
C GLU A 13 9.79 2.55 16.03
N LYS A 14 10.55 3.28 16.84
CA LYS A 14 10.42 4.73 16.95
C LYS A 14 10.67 5.43 15.62
N VAL A 15 11.68 5.03 14.86
CA VAL A 15 11.98 5.63 13.55
C VAL A 15 10.83 5.39 12.57
N ILE A 16 10.28 4.17 12.54
CA ILE A 16 9.16 3.86 11.66
C ILE A 16 7.91 4.67 12.06
N GLN A 17 7.61 4.76 13.36
CA GLN A 17 6.51 5.59 13.87
C GLN A 17 6.71 7.08 13.52
N ASP A 18 7.93 7.61 13.65
CA ASP A 18 8.27 9.00 13.32
C ASP A 18 8.11 9.29 11.82
N ILE A 19 8.39 8.32 10.95
CA ILE A 19 8.25 8.48 9.50
C ILE A 19 6.79 8.35 9.06
N THR A 20 6.11 7.33 9.56
CA THR A 20 4.78 6.93 9.07
C THR A 20 3.64 7.60 9.84
N GLY A 21 3.85 7.94 11.11
CA GLY A 21 2.80 8.36 12.03
C GLY A 21 1.94 7.20 12.56
N MET A 22 2.23 5.95 12.16
CA MET A 22 1.49 4.77 12.61
C MET A 22 1.86 4.40 14.04
N GLN A 23 0.87 3.92 14.81
CA GLN A 23 1.04 3.62 16.23
C GLN A 23 1.75 2.28 16.48
N TYR A 24 1.44 1.27 15.68
CA TYR A 24 1.91 -0.09 15.87
C TYR A 24 3.00 -0.45 14.85
N PHE A 25 3.91 -1.33 15.24
CA PHE A 25 4.99 -1.81 14.41
C PHE A 25 5.22 -3.30 14.65
N VAL A 26 5.07 -4.11 13.62
CA VAL A 26 5.32 -5.55 13.64
C VAL A 26 6.42 -5.87 12.65
N PRO A 27 7.67 -6.14 13.10
CA PRO A 27 8.76 -6.50 12.20
C PRO A 27 8.54 -7.89 11.62
N THR A 28 8.91 -8.06 10.37
CA THR A 28 8.85 -9.33 9.65
C THR A 28 10.15 -9.62 8.93
N HIS A 29 10.37 -10.88 8.57
CA HIS A 29 11.56 -11.30 7.85
C HIS A 29 11.71 -10.55 6.50
N GLN A 30 10.62 -10.31 5.80
CA GLN A 30 10.57 -9.54 4.55
C GLN A 30 9.12 -9.18 4.18
N GLY A 31 8.91 -8.40 3.11
CA GLY A 31 7.57 -7.95 2.70
C GLY A 31 6.57 -9.06 2.48
N ARG A 32 6.95 -10.13 1.75
CA ARG A 32 6.06 -11.28 1.54
C ARG A 32 5.65 -12.00 2.84
N ALA A 33 6.48 -11.91 3.89
CA ALA A 33 6.12 -12.40 5.21
C ALA A 33 5.14 -11.46 5.91
N ALA A 34 5.29 -10.14 5.74
CA ALA A 34 4.32 -9.15 6.21
C ALA A 34 2.94 -9.38 5.57
N GLU A 35 2.90 -9.54 4.26
CA GLU A 35 1.68 -9.90 3.51
C GLU A 35 1.04 -11.18 4.07
N LYS A 36 1.83 -12.26 4.21
CA LYS A 36 1.33 -13.54 4.72
C LYS A 36 0.75 -13.42 6.12
N VAL A 37 1.42 -12.72 7.02
CA VAL A 37 0.95 -12.50 8.40
C VAL A 37 -0.37 -11.72 8.39
N LEU A 38 -0.39 -10.58 7.70
CA LEU A 38 -1.58 -9.72 7.63
C LEU A 38 -2.77 -10.48 7.02
N PHE A 39 -2.59 -11.08 5.84
CA PHE A 39 -3.70 -11.74 5.14
C PHE A 39 -4.22 -12.95 5.92
N SER A 40 -3.33 -13.72 6.56
CA SER A 40 -3.76 -14.84 7.41
C SER A 40 -4.57 -14.41 8.63
N ALA A 41 -4.37 -13.16 9.11
CA ALA A 41 -5.11 -12.63 10.24
C ALA A 41 -6.49 -12.07 9.86
N VAL A 42 -6.65 -11.57 8.63
CA VAL A 42 -7.84 -10.77 8.26
C VAL A 42 -8.65 -11.35 7.10
N CYS A 43 -8.10 -12.27 6.29
CA CYS A 43 -8.76 -12.86 5.15
C CYS A 43 -9.19 -14.31 5.42
N LYS A 44 -10.22 -14.74 4.70
CA LYS A 44 -10.68 -16.15 4.62
C LYS A 44 -10.97 -16.54 3.17
N ALA A 45 -11.01 -17.84 2.90
CA ALA A 45 -11.37 -18.35 1.58
C ALA A 45 -12.71 -17.78 1.09
N GLY A 46 -12.77 -17.39 -0.16
CA GLY A 46 -13.91 -16.73 -0.77
C GLY A 46 -13.96 -15.21 -0.63
N ASP A 47 -13.05 -14.61 0.15
CA ASP A 47 -12.90 -13.14 0.18
C ASP A 47 -12.33 -12.61 -1.15
N LEU A 48 -12.42 -11.28 -1.31
CA LEU A 48 -11.92 -10.56 -2.48
C LEU A 48 -11.16 -9.32 -2.00
N VAL A 49 -9.97 -9.07 -2.54
CA VAL A 49 -9.18 -7.87 -2.24
C VAL A 49 -8.99 -7.04 -3.51
N PRO A 50 -9.57 -5.82 -3.58
CA PRO A 50 -9.32 -4.87 -4.66
C PRO A 50 -8.00 -4.11 -4.42
N ASN A 51 -7.22 -3.94 -5.49
CA ASN A 51 -5.98 -3.17 -5.50
C ASN A 51 -5.84 -2.42 -6.83
N ASN A 52 -4.92 -1.45 -6.92
CA ASN A 52 -4.55 -0.93 -8.24
C ASN A 52 -3.94 -2.04 -9.11
N CYS A 53 -2.80 -2.63 -8.69
CA CYS A 53 -2.31 -3.92 -9.20
C CYS A 53 -1.64 -4.68 -8.07
N HIS A 54 -1.92 -5.96 -7.96
CA HIS A 54 -1.22 -6.82 -7.01
C HIS A 54 0.19 -7.13 -7.55
N PHE A 55 1.16 -7.05 -6.65
CA PHE A 55 2.48 -7.62 -6.91
C PHE A 55 2.37 -9.15 -6.91
N ASP A 56 3.35 -9.84 -7.50
CA ASP A 56 3.32 -11.31 -7.65
C ASP A 56 3.17 -12.06 -6.32
N THR A 57 3.93 -11.65 -5.29
CA THR A 57 3.84 -12.26 -3.95
C THR A 57 2.55 -11.90 -3.23
N THR A 58 2.03 -10.70 -3.42
CA THR A 58 0.75 -10.26 -2.86
C THR A 58 -0.38 -11.10 -3.43
N ARG A 59 -0.44 -11.24 -4.76
CA ARG A 59 -1.39 -12.11 -5.45
C ARG A 59 -1.25 -13.55 -5.00
N GLY A 60 -0.01 -14.08 -5.02
CA GLY A 60 0.25 -15.46 -4.63
C GLY A 60 -0.17 -15.77 -3.19
N ASN A 61 0.06 -14.87 -2.23
CA ASN A 61 -0.38 -15.03 -0.85
C ASN A 61 -1.92 -15.04 -0.72
N LEU A 62 -2.63 -14.18 -1.46
CA LEU A 62 -4.08 -14.14 -1.46
C LEU A 62 -4.68 -15.40 -2.10
N GLU A 63 -4.24 -15.74 -3.31
CA GLU A 63 -4.74 -16.89 -4.06
C GLU A 63 -4.45 -18.23 -3.35
N TYR A 64 -3.30 -18.36 -2.69
CA TYR A 64 -2.98 -19.53 -1.84
C TYR A 64 -4.01 -19.73 -0.73
N MET A 65 -4.63 -18.66 -0.26
CA MET A 65 -5.67 -18.71 0.79
C MET A 65 -7.09 -18.83 0.20
N GLY A 66 -7.23 -18.94 -1.12
CA GLY A 66 -8.53 -18.94 -1.78
C GLY A 66 -9.21 -17.56 -1.82
N VAL A 67 -8.42 -16.49 -1.75
CA VAL A 67 -8.87 -15.09 -1.84
C VAL A 67 -8.68 -14.58 -3.26
N GLU A 68 -9.69 -13.91 -3.81
CA GLU A 68 -9.65 -13.34 -5.16
C GLU A 68 -8.89 -12.00 -5.16
N ALA A 69 -7.84 -11.88 -5.97
CA ALA A 69 -7.07 -10.66 -6.16
C ALA A 69 -7.59 -9.89 -7.39
N VAL A 70 -8.19 -8.71 -7.18
CA VAL A 70 -8.83 -7.92 -8.26
C VAL A 70 -8.03 -6.66 -8.55
N ASP A 71 -7.47 -6.57 -9.77
CA ASP A 71 -6.71 -5.41 -10.25
C ASP A 71 -7.63 -4.37 -10.89
N LEU A 72 -7.51 -3.14 -10.40
CA LEU A 72 -8.38 -2.02 -10.76
C LEU A 72 -7.57 -0.77 -11.16
N VAL A 73 -6.38 -0.94 -11.74
CA VAL A 73 -5.61 0.19 -12.26
C VAL A 73 -6.39 0.90 -13.37
N ILE A 74 -6.20 2.22 -13.48
CA ILE A 74 -6.80 3.04 -14.55
C ILE A 74 -6.36 2.57 -15.95
N ALA A 75 -7.17 2.86 -16.96
CA ALA A 75 -6.93 2.43 -18.34
C ALA A 75 -5.58 2.91 -18.90
N GLU A 76 -5.14 4.11 -18.51
CA GLU A 76 -3.84 4.70 -18.87
C GLU A 76 -2.67 3.88 -18.32
N GLY A 77 -2.86 3.23 -17.16
CA GLY A 77 -1.89 2.33 -16.55
C GLY A 77 -1.58 1.09 -17.38
N LEU A 78 -2.49 0.68 -18.24
CA LEU A 78 -2.37 -0.47 -19.14
C LEU A 78 -1.73 -0.13 -20.50
N GLN A 79 -1.36 1.13 -20.74
CA GLN A 79 -0.82 1.62 -22.01
C GLN A 79 0.65 2.04 -21.83
N PRO A 80 1.63 1.16 -22.05
CA PRO A 80 3.05 1.46 -21.79
C PRO A 80 3.56 2.70 -22.52
N ALA A 81 3.15 2.90 -23.77
CA ALA A 81 3.60 4.01 -24.60
C ALA A 81 2.95 5.36 -24.25
N LEU A 82 1.85 5.38 -23.52
CA LEU A 82 1.19 6.60 -23.11
C LEU A 82 1.98 7.32 -22.01
N ILE A 83 2.27 8.60 -22.21
CA ILE A 83 2.81 9.47 -21.16
C ILE A 83 1.65 10.00 -20.32
N TYR A 84 1.65 9.64 -19.04
CA TYR A 84 0.62 10.06 -18.09
C TYR A 84 1.24 10.19 -16.68
N PRO A 85 0.90 11.21 -15.90
CA PRO A 85 1.64 11.53 -14.67
C PRO A 85 1.52 10.47 -13.56
N PHE A 86 0.35 9.83 -13.43
CA PHE A 86 0.05 8.89 -12.33
C PHE A 86 -0.64 7.62 -12.82
N LYS A 87 0.08 6.85 -13.62
CA LYS A 87 -0.43 5.60 -14.22
C LYS A 87 -0.70 4.48 -13.21
N GLY A 88 -0.20 4.63 -11.98
CA GLY A 88 -0.46 3.70 -10.88
C GLY A 88 -1.80 3.92 -10.16
N ASN A 89 -2.56 4.97 -10.50
CA ASN A 89 -3.84 5.25 -9.87
C ASN A 89 -4.83 4.08 -9.99
N ILE A 90 -5.65 3.91 -8.94
CA ILE A 90 -6.79 2.99 -8.99
C ILE A 90 -7.99 3.66 -9.66
N ASP A 91 -8.73 2.89 -10.46
CA ASP A 91 -10.01 3.32 -11.08
C ASP A 91 -11.11 3.32 -10.02
N LEU A 92 -11.47 4.50 -9.55
CA LEU A 92 -12.43 4.69 -8.46
C LEU A 92 -13.85 4.23 -8.84
N ALA A 93 -14.24 4.38 -10.09
CA ALA A 93 -15.57 3.96 -10.55
C ALA A 93 -15.68 2.43 -10.56
N ARG A 94 -14.65 1.75 -11.07
CA ARG A 94 -14.59 0.28 -11.01
C ARG A 94 -14.49 -0.22 -9.59
N ALA A 95 -13.69 0.45 -8.73
CA ALA A 95 -13.58 0.09 -7.32
C ALA A 95 -14.92 0.23 -6.59
N GLU A 96 -15.66 1.31 -6.83
CA GLU A 96 -17.00 1.49 -6.26
C GLU A 96 -17.98 0.42 -6.75
N ALA A 97 -17.97 0.07 -8.04
CA ALA A 97 -18.81 -0.98 -8.58
C ALA A 97 -18.53 -2.36 -7.92
N VAL A 98 -17.25 -2.67 -7.65
CA VAL A 98 -16.86 -3.89 -6.94
C VAL A 98 -17.34 -3.85 -5.48
N LEU A 99 -17.16 -2.73 -4.77
CA LEU A 99 -17.62 -2.54 -3.40
C LEU A 99 -19.14 -2.68 -3.29
N GLN A 100 -19.90 -2.12 -4.23
CA GLN A 100 -21.36 -2.22 -4.26
C GLN A 100 -21.82 -3.66 -4.46
N LYS A 101 -21.23 -4.38 -5.39
CA LYS A 101 -21.66 -5.74 -5.75
C LYS A 101 -21.18 -6.81 -4.78
N GLN A 102 -19.95 -6.67 -4.27
CA GLN A 102 -19.24 -7.72 -3.55
C GLN A 102 -18.66 -7.27 -2.20
N GLY A 103 -19.08 -6.13 -1.67
CA GLY A 103 -18.55 -5.56 -0.42
C GLY A 103 -18.59 -6.51 0.77
N HIS A 104 -19.54 -7.45 0.82
CA HIS A 104 -19.63 -8.46 1.88
C HIS A 104 -18.45 -9.46 1.87
N ARG A 105 -17.74 -9.60 0.75
CA ARG A 105 -16.54 -10.43 0.57
C ARG A 105 -15.23 -9.64 0.74
N ILE A 106 -15.29 -8.32 0.88
CA ILE A 106 -14.10 -7.46 0.91
C ILE A 106 -13.70 -7.19 2.34
N PRO A 107 -12.61 -7.80 2.86
CA PRO A 107 -12.11 -7.51 4.20
C PRO A 107 -11.44 -6.13 4.28
N PHE A 108 -10.74 -5.70 3.23
CA PHE A 108 -10.08 -4.40 3.09
C PHE A 108 -9.80 -4.08 1.62
N GLY A 109 -9.53 -2.82 1.30
CA GLY A 109 -9.01 -2.40 0.00
C GLY A 109 -7.51 -2.13 0.07
N MET A 110 -6.79 -2.30 -1.04
CA MET A 110 -5.35 -2.04 -1.14
C MET A 110 -4.98 -0.98 -2.18
N ILE A 111 -3.83 -0.37 -1.99
CA ILE A 111 -3.05 0.33 -3.04
C ILE A 111 -1.57 -0.03 -2.87
N THR A 112 -0.89 -0.31 -3.98
CA THR A 112 0.55 -0.51 -4.04
C THR A 112 1.24 0.76 -4.55
N VAL A 113 2.15 1.31 -3.78
CA VAL A 113 2.92 2.53 -4.10
C VAL A 113 4.44 2.27 -4.05
N THR A 114 5.18 2.53 -5.15
CA THR A 114 4.68 2.74 -6.50
C THR A 114 4.07 1.45 -7.05
N ASN A 115 3.19 1.52 -8.05
CA ASN A 115 2.61 0.32 -8.67
C ASN A 115 3.69 -0.47 -9.43
N ASN A 116 4.29 -1.44 -8.77
CA ASN A 116 5.42 -2.20 -9.28
C ASN A 116 5.06 -3.02 -10.53
N THR A 117 3.93 -3.69 -10.53
CA THR A 117 3.43 -4.53 -11.64
C THR A 117 3.21 -3.70 -12.91
N GLY A 118 2.81 -2.44 -12.75
CA GLY A 118 2.68 -1.48 -13.84
C GLY A 118 4.01 -0.84 -14.30
N GLY A 119 5.16 -1.33 -13.83
CA GLY A 119 6.48 -0.76 -14.16
C GLY A 119 6.90 0.38 -13.22
N GLY A 120 6.54 0.33 -11.95
CA GLY A 120 6.89 1.35 -10.95
C GLY A 120 6.12 2.66 -11.12
N GLN A 121 4.91 2.60 -11.65
CA GLN A 121 4.11 3.81 -11.90
C GLN A 121 3.56 4.42 -10.60
N PRO A 122 3.69 5.76 -10.43
CA PRO A 122 3.26 6.42 -9.21
C PRO A 122 1.74 6.54 -9.10
N VAL A 123 1.31 6.68 -7.85
CA VAL A 123 -0.07 6.97 -7.45
C VAL A 123 -0.13 8.39 -6.90
N SER A 124 -1.11 9.20 -7.34
CA SER A 124 -1.29 10.57 -6.85
C SER A 124 -1.87 10.60 -5.44
N MET A 125 -1.58 11.66 -4.69
CA MET A 125 -2.19 11.89 -3.38
C MET A 125 -3.71 12.04 -3.50
N ALA A 126 -4.17 12.73 -4.54
CA ALA A 126 -5.60 12.89 -4.81
C ALA A 126 -6.30 11.53 -4.96
N ASN A 127 -5.67 10.56 -5.64
CA ASN A 127 -6.23 9.21 -5.82
C ASN A 127 -6.21 8.41 -4.51
N ILE A 128 -5.13 8.48 -3.73
CA ILE A 128 -5.02 7.84 -2.41
C ILE A 128 -6.14 8.35 -1.50
N ARG A 129 -6.30 9.67 -1.41
CA ARG A 129 -7.34 10.33 -0.59
C ARG A 129 -8.75 9.91 -1.02
N ALA A 130 -9.01 9.92 -2.32
CA ALA A 130 -10.31 9.58 -2.87
C ALA A 130 -10.66 8.09 -2.63
N TYR A 131 -9.68 7.19 -2.77
CA TYR A 131 -9.90 5.77 -2.49
C TYR A 131 -10.11 5.49 -1.00
N ALA A 132 -9.34 6.15 -0.12
CA ALA A 132 -9.57 6.08 1.33
C ALA A 132 -11.00 6.52 1.71
N ALA A 133 -11.46 7.65 1.14
CA ALA A 133 -12.83 8.13 1.35
C ALA A 133 -13.88 7.14 0.83
N LEU A 134 -13.62 6.53 -0.33
CA LEU A 134 -14.49 5.51 -0.90
C LEU A 134 -14.57 4.28 0.03
N LEU A 135 -13.44 3.73 0.45
CA LEU A 135 -13.41 2.58 1.36
C LEU A 135 -14.14 2.89 2.67
N LYS A 136 -13.89 4.07 3.24
CA LYS A 136 -14.57 4.54 4.46
C LYS A 136 -16.10 4.59 4.29
N LYS A 137 -16.59 5.07 3.14
CA LYS A 137 -18.03 5.08 2.79
C LYS A 137 -18.65 3.68 2.88
N TYR A 138 -17.89 2.65 2.53
CA TYR A 138 -18.33 1.25 2.60
C TYR A 138 -17.88 0.52 3.88
N GLY A 139 -17.33 1.22 4.86
CA GLY A 139 -16.89 0.64 6.13
C GLY A 139 -15.75 -0.37 5.97
N LYS A 140 -14.84 -0.14 5.00
CA LYS A 140 -13.72 -1.03 4.71
C LYS A 140 -12.40 -0.40 5.11
N PRO A 141 -11.50 -1.15 5.80
CA PRO A 141 -10.15 -0.70 6.05
C PRO A 141 -9.36 -0.47 4.75
N PHE A 142 -8.42 0.46 4.81
CA PHE A 142 -7.49 0.76 3.74
C PHE A 142 -6.07 0.35 4.11
N ILE A 143 -5.49 -0.58 3.38
CA ILE A 143 -4.12 -1.07 3.57
C ILE A 143 -3.26 -0.65 2.37
N MET A 144 -2.05 -0.15 2.63
CA MET A 144 -1.09 0.16 1.57
C MET A 144 0.06 -0.83 1.52
N ASP A 145 0.48 -1.25 0.34
CA ASP A 145 1.83 -1.78 0.12
C ASP A 145 2.76 -0.60 -0.17
N VAL A 146 3.66 -0.32 0.77
CA VAL A 146 4.47 0.91 0.77
C VAL A 146 5.94 0.65 0.48
N CYS A 147 6.26 -0.39 -0.27
CA CYS A 147 7.65 -0.77 -0.55
C CYS A 147 8.48 0.38 -1.15
N ARG A 148 7.85 1.29 -1.91
CA ARG A 148 8.49 2.45 -2.55
C ARG A 148 7.77 3.76 -2.20
N PHE A 149 7.49 3.95 -0.93
CA PHE A 149 6.73 5.11 -0.44
C PHE A 149 7.46 6.44 -0.64
N SER A 150 8.77 6.47 -0.48
CA SER A 150 9.57 7.69 -0.65
C SER A 150 9.71 8.07 -2.12
N GLU A 151 9.88 7.06 -3.00
CA GLU A 151 9.86 7.24 -4.44
C GLU A 151 8.50 7.79 -4.90
N ASN A 152 7.40 7.22 -4.43
CA ASN A 152 6.05 7.71 -4.74
C ASN A 152 5.84 9.15 -4.25
N ALA A 153 6.29 9.47 -3.04
CA ALA A 153 6.23 10.83 -2.49
C ALA A 153 7.03 11.83 -3.34
N MET A 154 8.18 11.40 -3.88
CA MET A 154 8.96 12.24 -4.81
C MET A 154 8.20 12.51 -6.10
N PHE A 155 7.52 11.51 -6.67
CA PHE A 155 6.69 11.72 -7.85
C PHE A 155 5.50 12.65 -7.56
N ILE A 156 4.86 12.54 -6.40
CA ILE A 156 3.82 13.48 -5.98
C ILE A 156 4.39 14.90 -5.94
N LYS A 157 5.53 15.11 -5.26
CA LYS A 157 6.19 16.42 -5.20
C LYS A 157 6.49 16.98 -6.58
N MET A 158 6.91 16.15 -7.52
CA MET A 158 7.31 16.60 -8.86
C MET A 158 6.15 16.84 -9.82
N ARG A 159 5.00 16.19 -9.62
CA ARG A 159 3.96 16.07 -10.65
C ARG A 159 2.57 16.51 -10.19
N GLU A 160 2.32 16.53 -8.88
CA GLU A 160 0.99 16.89 -8.36
C GLU A 160 0.99 18.36 -7.91
N PRO A 161 0.08 19.21 -8.49
CA PRO A 161 0.00 20.62 -8.13
C PRO A 161 -0.21 20.82 -6.63
N GLY A 162 0.53 21.75 -6.05
CA GLY A 162 0.47 22.11 -4.63
C GLY A 162 1.48 21.40 -3.74
N TYR A 163 2.24 20.43 -4.27
CA TYR A 163 3.26 19.69 -3.51
C TYR A 163 4.70 20.12 -3.82
N GLU A 164 4.92 21.03 -4.74
CA GLU A 164 6.24 21.44 -5.26
C GLU A 164 7.21 21.87 -4.15
N ASN A 165 6.68 22.56 -3.14
CA ASN A 165 7.47 23.09 -2.01
C ASN A 165 7.31 22.26 -0.72
N THR A 166 6.50 21.19 -0.75
CA THR A 166 6.25 20.35 0.43
C THR A 166 7.45 19.42 0.67
N PRO A 167 7.98 19.34 1.90
CA PRO A 167 9.02 18.37 2.23
C PRO A 167 8.54 16.92 1.98
N ILE A 168 9.43 16.08 1.45
CA ILE A 168 9.10 14.66 1.19
C ILE A 168 8.54 13.95 2.43
N ARG A 169 9.11 14.25 3.61
CA ARG A 169 8.64 13.66 4.88
C ARG A 169 7.18 14.00 5.17
N ASP A 170 6.74 15.19 4.84
CA ASP A 170 5.36 15.62 5.08
C ASP A 170 4.40 14.99 4.08
N ILE A 171 4.82 14.86 2.81
CA ILE A 171 4.07 14.09 1.80
C ILE A 171 3.92 12.62 2.23
N VAL A 172 4.98 12.00 2.75
CA VAL A 172 4.94 10.64 3.28
C VAL A 172 3.94 10.54 4.43
N LYS A 173 4.02 11.44 5.42
CA LYS A 173 3.08 11.44 6.56
C LYS A 173 1.63 11.63 6.11
N GLU A 174 1.38 12.53 5.16
CA GLU A 174 0.05 12.72 4.60
C GLU A 174 -0.44 11.43 3.94
N MET A 175 0.39 10.78 3.12
CA MET A 175 0.05 9.53 2.44
C MET A 175 -0.36 8.44 3.44
N PHE A 176 0.45 8.23 4.50
CA PHE A 176 0.13 7.25 5.54
C PHE A 176 -1.10 7.62 6.37
N SER A 177 -1.42 8.91 6.52
CA SER A 177 -2.57 9.37 7.32
C SER A 177 -3.93 8.92 6.77
N TYR A 178 -3.98 8.50 5.51
CA TYR A 178 -5.20 7.98 4.88
C TYR A 178 -5.38 6.48 5.07
N ALA A 179 -4.32 5.74 5.43
CA ALA A 179 -4.35 4.29 5.57
C ALA A 179 -4.60 3.84 7.01
N ASP A 180 -5.29 2.71 7.16
CA ASP A 180 -5.48 2.04 8.45
C ASP A 180 -4.30 1.12 8.80
N GLY A 181 -3.45 0.82 7.83
CA GLY A 181 -2.23 0.04 8.00
C GLY A 181 -1.44 -0.07 6.70
N ALA A 182 -0.22 -0.61 6.80
CA ALA A 182 0.59 -0.85 5.63
C ALA A 182 1.51 -2.06 5.79
N THR A 183 1.87 -2.67 4.65
CA THR A 183 2.93 -3.68 4.56
C THR A 183 4.14 -3.11 3.84
N MET A 184 5.33 -3.47 4.27
CA MET A 184 6.57 -3.02 3.62
C MET A 184 7.59 -4.14 3.47
N SER A 185 8.20 -4.21 2.29
CA SER A 185 9.49 -4.86 2.08
C SER A 185 10.60 -3.81 2.18
N ALA A 186 11.37 -3.82 3.25
CA ALA A 186 12.40 -2.83 3.50
C ALA A 186 13.63 -2.95 2.55
N LYS A 187 13.64 -3.95 1.68
CA LYS A 187 14.68 -4.14 0.65
C LYS A 187 14.64 -3.13 -0.51
N LYS A 188 13.65 -2.23 -0.55
CA LYS A 188 13.50 -1.16 -1.55
C LYS A 188 13.90 0.17 -0.90
N ASP A 189 12.96 1.03 -0.60
CA ASP A 189 13.26 2.35 0.00
C ASP A 189 13.92 2.27 1.37
N GLY A 190 13.75 1.17 2.10
CA GLY A 190 14.45 0.92 3.36
C GLY A 190 15.94 0.57 3.20
N MET A 191 16.42 0.30 1.98
CA MET A 191 17.81 0.07 1.61
C MET A 191 18.55 -0.99 2.45
N VAL A 192 17.84 -2.02 2.90
CA VAL A 192 18.38 -3.14 3.67
C VAL A 192 18.47 -4.42 2.84
N ASN A 193 19.35 -5.34 3.22
CA ASN A 193 19.49 -6.63 2.53
C ASN A 193 18.27 -7.52 2.73
N ILE A 194 17.68 -7.51 3.92
CA ILE A 194 16.50 -8.27 4.28
C ILE A 194 15.74 -7.52 5.37
N GLY A 195 14.43 -7.66 5.38
CA GLY A 195 13.56 -7.02 6.35
C GLY A 195 12.22 -6.62 5.75
N GLY A 196 11.24 -6.51 6.61
CA GLY A 196 9.92 -5.99 6.31
C GLY A 196 9.17 -5.69 7.59
N PHE A 197 8.01 -5.10 7.46
CA PHE A 197 7.16 -4.82 8.61
C PHE A 197 5.70 -4.60 8.20
N ILE A 198 4.84 -4.64 9.20
CA ILE A 198 3.46 -4.18 9.17
C ILE A 198 3.35 -3.00 10.14
N VAL A 199 2.63 -1.98 9.76
CA VAL A 199 2.26 -0.83 10.59
C VAL A 199 0.78 -0.59 10.55
#